data_d4eaf5df5f83282bba46d5b8f89b8485
#
_entry.id   d4eaf5df5f83282bba46d5b8f89b8485
#
_cell.length_a   1.000
_cell.length_b   1.000
_cell.length_c   1.000
_cell.angle_alpha   90.00
_cell.angle_beta   90.00
_cell.angle_gamma   90.00
#
_symmetry.space_group_name_H-M   'P 1'
#
loop_
_entity.id
_entity.type
_entity.pdbx_description
1 polymer ?
#
loop_
_entity_poly.entity_id
_entity_poly.type
_entity_poly.pdbx_seq_one_letter_code
_entity_poly.pdbx_strand_id
1 'polypeptide(L)'
;PYRRQRQMCIRDRYYLACLVQENPFIDPDYIEGLKTTKDKVKRERLLKGNWEYDDNPNALCSHDAICEIFGNKISIKTGTNYITGDIARFGADYARLAVWDGWHIIELQCFPVSKTTDIQTWIINKQKKYRIPNHKCIVDEDGVGGGVVDNCDIQGFVNNSTPFNGENYQNLQTQCGYKLADHINATEVGIDEDLISTADKEEIIRELEQLQTWKADSDGKLKLKPKEEIKMDIGCSPDWRDMFLMRAWFDYNEYDIPDDIERRLGITA
;
A
#
# COMPACT_ATOMS: atom_id res chain seq x y z
N PRO A 1 -15.00 -13.02 16.16
CA PRO A 1 -14.33 -14.27 15.74
C PRO A 1 -12.86 -14.06 15.38
N TYR A 2 -12.52 -13.00 14.65
CA TYR A 2 -11.15 -12.69 14.22
C TYR A 2 -10.17 -12.44 15.38
N ARG A 3 -10.63 -11.83 16.46
CA ARG A 3 -9.82 -11.59 17.67
C ARG A 3 -9.32 -12.88 18.34
N ARG A 4 -10.13 -13.95 18.36
CA ARG A 4 -9.72 -15.23 18.97
C ARG A 4 -8.65 -15.96 18.15
N GLN A 5 -8.69 -15.85 16.82
CA GLN A 5 -7.65 -16.45 15.97
C GLN A 5 -6.32 -15.72 16.08
N ARG A 6 -6.31 -14.38 16.17
CA ARG A 6 -5.07 -13.59 16.41
C ARG A 6 -4.41 -13.95 17.75
N GLN A 7 -5.19 -14.16 18.81
CA GLN A 7 -4.65 -14.59 20.10
C GLN A 7 -4.07 -16.00 20.09
N MET A 8 -4.56 -16.90 19.22
CA MET A 8 -4.04 -18.28 19.13
C MET A 8 -2.70 -18.39 18.39
N CYS A 9 -2.40 -17.50 17.46
CA CYS A 9 -1.13 -17.53 16.68
C CYS A 9 0.04 -16.81 17.38
N ILE A 10 -0.19 -16.02 18.44
CA ILE A 10 0.84 -15.23 19.13
C ILE A 10 0.93 -15.71 20.57
N ARG A 11 1.59 -16.84 20.78
CA ARG A 11 1.73 -17.47 22.11
C ARG A 11 2.59 -16.66 23.10
N ASP A 12 3.32 -15.62 22.66
CA ASP A 12 4.35 -14.94 23.46
C ASP A 12 4.20 -13.41 23.55
N ARG A 13 3.04 -12.83 23.23
CA ARG A 13 2.83 -11.38 23.42
C ARG A 13 1.99 -11.09 24.65
N TYR A 14 2.62 -10.50 25.66
CA TYR A 14 1.94 -9.88 26.80
C TYR A 14 1.54 -8.45 26.41
N TYR A 15 0.24 -8.14 26.50
CA TYR A 15 -0.24 -6.77 26.46
C TYR A 15 -0.13 -6.16 27.86
N LEU A 16 0.76 -5.20 28.00
CA LEU A 16 0.85 -4.38 29.20
C LEU A 16 0.32 -2.98 28.85
N ALA A 17 -0.82 -2.59 29.43
CA ALA A 17 -1.30 -1.24 29.30
C ALA A 17 -0.37 -0.32 30.10
N CYS A 18 0.34 0.56 29.40
CA CYS A 18 1.19 1.58 30.01
C CYS A 18 0.79 2.93 29.42
N LEU A 19 0.35 3.84 30.28
CA LEU A 19 -0.02 5.18 29.85
C LEU A 19 1.25 6.05 29.74
N VAL A 20 1.25 6.93 28.74
CA VAL A 20 2.36 7.88 28.56
C VAL A 20 2.68 8.69 29.83
N GLN A 21 1.63 8.99 30.60
CA GLN A 21 1.72 9.75 31.87
C GLN A 21 2.37 8.96 33.01
N GLU A 22 2.46 7.64 32.90
CA GLU A 22 3.07 6.75 33.91
C GLU A 22 4.58 6.61 33.72
N ASN A 23 5.12 7.12 32.60
CA ASN A 23 6.55 7.13 32.33
C ASN A 23 7.21 8.38 32.96
N PRO A 24 8.00 8.22 34.04
CA PRO A 24 8.62 9.35 34.75
C PRO A 24 9.72 10.08 33.94
N PHE A 25 10.15 9.49 32.82
CA PHE A 25 11.20 10.04 31.97
C PHE A 25 10.68 10.74 30.72
N ILE A 26 9.36 10.88 30.58
CA ILE A 26 8.79 11.50 29.38
C ILE A 26 8.84 13.02 29.50
N ASP A 27 9.13 13.67 28.38
CA ASP A 27 9.11 15.11 28.30
C ASP A 27 7.65 15.62 28.45
N PRO A 28 7.40 16.57 29.39
CA PRO A 28 6.08 17.20 29.53
C PRO A 28 5.55 17.83 28.24
N ASP A 29 6.43 18.39 27.41
CA ASP A 29 6.08 18.99 26.11
C ASP A 29 5.52 17.97 25.13
N TYR A 30 6.00 16.72 25.19
CA TYR A 30 5.45 15.62 24.40
C TYR A 30 3.99 15.30 24.80
N ILE A 31 3.72 15.26 26.09
CA ILE A 31 2.36 15.03 26.60
C ILE A 31 1.42 16.17 26.17
N GLU A 32 1.88 17.41 26.24
CA GLU A 32 1.10 18.57 25.81
C GLU A 32 0.86 18.54 24.29
N GLY A 33 1.85 18.15 23.52
CA GLY A 33 1.73 17.91 22.08
C GLY A 33 0.67 16.86 21.75
N LEU A 34 0.60 15.76 22.51
CA LEU A 34 -0.45 14.74 22.35
C LEU A 34 -1.84 15.27 22.69
N LYS A 35 -1.99 16.13 23.71
CA LYS A 35 -3.27 16.74 24.08
C LYS A 35 -3.80 17.68 23.00
N THR A 36 -2.91 18.39 22.33
CA THR A 36 -3.24 19.38 21.31
C THR A 36 -3.34 18.81 19.90
N THR A 37 -2.92 17.55 19.69
CA THR A 37 -3.00 16.91 18.37
C THR A 37 -4.45 16.86 17.87
N LYS A 38 -4.64 17.19 16.58
CA LYS A 38 -5.95 17.08 15.90
C LYS A 38 -6.34 15.64 15.61
N ASP A 39 -5.37 14.74 15.57
CA ASP A 39 -5.59 13.31 15.38
C ASP A 39 -6.20 12.69 16.64
N LYS A 40 -7.48 12.42 16.58
CA LYS A 40 -8.23 11.83 17.69
C LYS A 40 -7.79 10.40 17.99
N VAL A 41 -7.50 9.59 16.96
CA VAL A 41 -7.07 8.20 17.13
C VAL A 41 -5.74 8.17 17.87
N LYS A 42 -4.78 8.96 17.43
CA LYS A 42 -3.47 9.10 18.08
C LYS A 42 -3.61 9.56 19.54
N ARG A 43 -4.48 10.53 19.80
CA ARG A 43 -4.74 11.03 21.15
C ARG A 43 -5.39 9.97 22.05
N GLU A 44 -6.42 9.26 21.57
CA GLU A 44 -7.10 8.22 22.34
C GLU A 44 -6.15 7.04 22.64
N ARG A 45 -5.36 6.62 21.67
CA ARG A 45 -4.43 5.50 21.81
C ARG A 45 -3.22 5.84 22.70
N LEU A 46 -2.49 6.91 22.37
CA LEU A 46 -1.24 7.25 23.05
C LEU A 46 -1.45 7.95 24.39
N LEU A 47 -2.44 8.84 24.50
CA LEU A 47 -2.69 9.58 25.73
C LEU A 47 -3.58 8.83 26.72
N LYS A 48 -4.58 8.10 26.21
CA LYS A 48 -5.57 7.41 27.05
C LYS A 48 -5.43 5.89 27.08
N GLY A 49 -4.49 5.33 26.31
CA GLY A 49 -4.29 3.88 26.23
C GLY A 49 -5.45 3.13 25.58
N ASN A 50 -6.38 3.83 24.91
CA ASN A 50 -7.53 3.23 24.24
C ASN A 50 -7.16 2.74 22.84
N TRP A 51 -6.51 1.60 22.76
CA TRP A 51 -6.05 0.97 21.53
C TRP A 51 -7.18 0.39 20.65
N GLU A 52 -8.39 0.30 21.20
CA GLU A 52 -9.57 -0.15 20.47
C GLU A 52 -10.31 1.01 19.77
N TYR A 53 -9.88 2.24 20.04
CA TYR A 53 -10.51 3.41 19.46
C TYR A 53 -10.22 3.49 17.96
N ASP A 54 -11.26 3.36 17.17
CA ASP A 54 -11.28 3.61 15.74
C ASP A 54 -12.43 4.59 15.46
N ASP A 55 -12.09 5.79 15.01
CA ASP A 55 -13.05 6.89 14.85
C ASP A 55 -13.67 6.88 13.43
N ASN A 56 -13.17 6.04 12.53
CA ASN A 56 -13.63 6.04 11.14
C ASN A 56 -14.35 4.74 10.77
N PRO A 57 -15.70 4.73 10.80
CA PRO A 57 -16.47 3.55 10.42
C PRO A 57 -16.34 3.19 8.93
N ASN A 58 -15.83 4.10 8.12
CA ASN A 58 -15.62 3.89 6.68
C ASN A 58 -14.23 3.32 6.36
N ALA A 59 -13.31 3.21 7.33
CA ALA A 59 -11.98 2.67 7.11
C ALA A 59 -12.04 1.20 6.69
N LEU A 60 -11.36 0.86 5.59
CA LEU A 60 -11.22 -0.53 5.12
C LEU A 60 -10.12 -1.27 5.87
N CYS A 61 -9.13 -0.55 6.40
CA CYS A 61 -8.03 -1.10 7.17
C CYS A 61 -8.04 -0.55 8.60
N SER A 62 -7.73 -1.40 9.58
CA SER A 62 -7.44 -0.90 10.93
C SER A 62 -6.06 -0.23 10.95
N HIS A 63 -5.89 0.81 11.75
CA HIS A 63 -4.60 1.47 11.94
C HIS A 63 -3.51 0.49 12.37
N ASP A 64 -3.84 -0.46 13.27
CA ASP A 64 -2.90 -1.46 13.74
C ASP A 64 -2.42 -2.38 12.62
N ALA A 65 -3.34 -2.81 11.72
CA ALA A 65 -2.98 -3.62 10.56
C ALA A 65 -2.06 -2.85 9.59
N ILE A 66 -2.29 -1.56 9.40
CA ILE A 66 -1.40 -0.70 8.59
C ILE A 66 -0.02 -0.60 9.26
N CYS A 67 0.04 -0.39 10.56
CA CYS A 67 1.32 -0.32 11.30
C CYS A 67 2.08 -1.65 11.29
N GLU A 68 1.38 -2.79 11.26
CA GLU A 68 1.98 -4.12 11.20
C GLU A 68 2.69 -4.42 9.87
N ILE A 69 2.47 -3.65 8.80
CA ILE A 69 3.18 -3.79 7.52
C ILE A 69 4.69 -3.64 7.70
N PHE A 70 5.12 -2.74 8.60
CA PHE A 70 6.52 -2.41 8.80
C PHE A 70 7.21 -3.44 9.70
N GLY A 71 8.27 -4.08 9.17
CA GLY A 71 8.95 -5.17 9.84
C GLY A 71 8.16 -6.48 9.92
N ASN A 72 7.10 -6.62 9.13
CA ASN A 72 6.29 -7.83 9.09
C ASN A 72 7.08 -9.01 8.50
N LYS A 73 7.43 -9.97 9.37
CA LYS A 73 8.20 -11.16 8.99
C LYS A 73 7.34 -12.33 8.49
N ILE A 74 6.01 -12.22 8.65
CA ILE A 74 5.05 -13.26 8.26
C ILE A 74 4.28 -12.91 6.98
N SER A 75 4.64 -11.80 6.32
CA SER A 75 4.09 -11.43 5.02
C SER A 75 4.30 -12.52 3.97
N ILE A 76 3.42 -12.56 2.99
CA ILE A 76 3.48 -13.57 1.93
C ILE A 76 4.66 -13.29 1.00
N LYS A 77 5.64 -14.22 1.01
CA LYS A 77 6.75 -14.27 0.05
C LYS A 77 6.58 -15.53 -0.79
N THR A 78 6.47 -15.36 -2.10
CA THR A 78 6.19 -16.47 -3.04
C THR A 78 7.39 -16.84 -3.91
N GLY A 79 8.45 -16.04 -3.90
CA GLY A 79 9.55 -16.14 -4.86
C GLY A 79 9.18 -15.55 -6.24
N THR A 80 7.94 -15.10 -6.42
CA THR A 80 7.53 -14.39 -7.63
C THR A 80 7.61 -12.89 -7.40
N ASN A 81 8.39 -12.20 -8.26
CA ASN A 81 8.61 -10.79 -8.12
C ASN A 81 7.75 -9.95 -9.06
N TYR A 82 7.34 -8.77 -8.58
CA TYR A 82 6.53 -7.81 -9.30
C TYR A 82 7.12 -6.40 -9.18
N ILE A 83 6.80 -5.52 -10.13
CA ILE A 83 7.07 -4.08 -10.02
C ILE A 83 5.75 -3.33 -10.08
N THR A 84 5.56 -2.39 -9.15
CA THR A 84 4.47 -1.41 -9.21
C THR A 84 5.01 0.00 -9.13
N GLY A 85 4.32 0.97 -9.73
CA GLY A 85 4.76 2.35 -9.65
C GLY A 85 3.69 3.37 -9.97
N ASP A 86 3.58 4.39 -9.14
CA ASP A 86 2.87 5.62 -9.45
C ASP A 86 3.87 6.62 -10.02
N ILE A 87 3.63 7.10 -11.25
CA ILE A 87 4.57 7.89 -12.02
C ILE A 87 4.15 9.35 -12.02
N ALA A 88 4.88 10.18 -11.28
CA ALA A 88 4.74 11.63 -11.34
C ALA A 88 5.84 12.27 -12.21
N ARG A 89 5.51 13.38 -12.87
CA ARG A 89 6.44 14.17 -13.68
C ARG A 89 6.30 15.64 -13.34
N PHE A 90 7.42 16.30 -13.03
CA PHE A 90 7.50 17.75 -12.88
C PHE A 90 6.34 18.38 -12.06
N GLY A 91 6.43 18.38 -10.75
CA GLY A 91 5.42 18.97 -9.86
C GLY A 91 5.75 18.77 -8.40
N ALA A 92 4.73 18.85 -7.57
CA ALA A 92 4.82 18.56 -6.13
C ALA A 92 4.68 17.07 -5.83
N ASP A 93 4.27 16.25 -6.81
CA ASP A 93 4.03 14.82 -6.65
C ASP A 93 5.32 14.04 -6.95
N TYR A 94 5.53 12.96 -6.20
CA TYR A 94 6.72 12.10 -6.29
C TYR A 94 6.39 10.84 -7.06
N ALA A 95 7.34 10.34 -7.89
CA ALA A 95 7.19 8.99 -8.42
C ALA A 95 7.59 7.98 -7.34
N ARG A 96 6.74 6.99 -7.10
CA ARG A 96 6.89 5.92 -6.10
C ARG A 96 6.92 4.58 -6.81
N LEU A 97 8.01 3.83 -6.65
CA LEU A 97 8.16 2.51 -7.26
C LEU A 97 8.57 1.48 -6.22
N ALA A 98 8.04 0.27 -6.34
CA ALA A 98 8.38 -0.85 -5.48
C ALA A 98 8.68 -2.11 -6.29
N VAL A 99 9.61 -2.92 -5.76
CA VAL A 99 9.78 -4.33 -6.15
C VAL A 99 9.22 -5.19 -5.02
N TRP A 100 8.38 -6.13 -5.38
CA TRP A 100 7.71 -7.05 -4.47
C TRP A 100 8.21 -8.48 -4.65
N ASP A 101 8.27 -9.24 -3.56
CA ASP A 101 8.27 -10.70 -3.54
C ASP A 101 6.93 -11.16 -2.95
N GLY A 102 6.02 -11.66 -3.78
CA GLY A 102 4.64 -11.89 -3.37
C GLY A 102 3.96 -10.59 -2.90
N TRP A 103 3.64 -10.49 -1.61
CA TRP A 103 3.09 -9.30 -0.96
C TRP A 103 4.09 -8.60 -0.03
N HIS A 104 5.37 -8.88 -0.18
CA HIS A 104 6.45 -8.24 0.59
C HIS A 104 7.29 -7.32 -0.28
N ILE A 105 7.45 -6.06 0.11
CA ILE A 105 8.31 -5.09 -0.59
C ILE A 105 9.77 -5.37 -0.21
N ILE A 106 10.58 -5.65 -1.22
CA ILE A 106 12.01 -5.94 -1.11
C ILE A 106 12.91 -4.82 -1.61
N GLU A 107 12.38 -3.92 -2.43
CA GLU A 107 13.02 -2.65 -2.81
C GLU A 107 11.99 -1.55 -2.97
N LEU A 108 12.38 -0.35 -2.61
CA LEU A 108 11.55 0.84 -2.69
C LEU A 108 12.35 2.00 -3.28
N GLN A 109 11.74 2.79 -4.14
CA GLN A 109 12.36 3.97 -4.73
C GLN A 109 11.37 5.13 -4.78
N CYS A 110 11.83 6.26 -4.25
CA CYS A 110 11.15 7.54 -4.35
C CYS A 110 11.97 8.47 -5.25
N PHE A 111 11.34 9.07 -6.25
CA PHE A 111 11.93 10.09 -7.09
C PHE A 111 11.23 11.43 -6.84
N PRO A 112 11.88 12.38 -6.15
CA PRO A 112 11.28 13.68 -5.85
C PRO A 112 11.10 14.56 -7.10
N VAL A 113 12.00 14.43 -8.07
CA VAL A 113 11.90 15.01 -9.40
C VAL A 113 12.56 14.01 -10.35
N SER A 114 11.82 13.51 -11.33
CA SER A 114 12.37 12.52 -12.24
C SER A 114 12.10 12.84 -13.70
N LYS A 115 13.04 12.46 -14.55
CA LYS A 115 12.77 12.25 -15.96
C LYS A 115 12.17 10.87 -16.13
N THR A 116 11.26 10.70 -17.06
CA THR A 116 10.70 9.38 -17.38
C THR A 116 11.80 8.36 -17.74
N THR A 117 12.92 8.83 -18.33
CA THR A 117 14.11 8.01 -18.63
C THR A 117 14.78 7.42 -17.38
N ASP A 118 14.77 8.13 -16.26
CA ASP A 118 15.36 7.65 -15.01
C ASP A 118 14.50 6.52 -14.42
N ILE A 119 13.18 6.68 -14.48
CA ILE A 119 12.20 5.68 -14.08
C ILE A 119 12.31 4.42 -14.97
N GLN A 120 12.35 4.58 -16.29
CA GLN A 120 12.55 3.48 -17.25
C GLN A 120 13.85 2.72 -16.96
N THR A 121 14.95 3.46 -16.73
CA THR A 121 16.24 2.86 -16.39
C THR A 121 16.16 2.07 -15.10
N TRP A 122 15.48 2.58 -14.09
CA TRP A 122 15.29 1.87 -12.83
C TRP A 122 14.48 0.58 -13.05
N ILE A 123 13.34 0.64 -13.73
CA ILE A 123 12.49 -0.53 -14.03
C ILE A 123 13.31 -1.61 -14.75
N ILE A 124 13.97 -1.26 -15.86
CA ILE A 124 14.77 -2.21 -16.64
C ILE A 124 15.89 -2.85 -15.81
N ASN A 125 16.55 -2.08 -14.94
CA ASN A 125 17.58 -2.62 -14.05
C ASN A 125 17.00 -3.60 -13.03
N LYS A 126 15.78 -3.31 -12.47
CA LYS A 126 15.13 -4.21 -11.52
C LYS A 126 14.58 -5.46 -12.18
N GLN A 127 14.03 -5.34 -13.40
CA GLN A 127 13.63 -6.49 -14.21
C GLN A 127 14.83 -7.44 -14.41
N LYS A 128 16.00 -6.91 -14.79
CA LYS A 128 17.21 -7.71 -14.95
C LYS A 128 17.70 -8.33 -13.63
N LYS A 129 17.73 -7.54 -12.55
CA LYS A 129 18.24 -7.98 -11.24
C LYS A 129 17.39 -9.13 -10.67
N TYR A 130 16.08 -9.00 -10.74
CA TYR A 130 15.12 -9.93 -10.12
C TYR A 130 14.46 -10.86 -11.14
N ARG A 131 14.85 -10.80 -12.42
CA ARG A 131 14.28 -11.59 -13.51
C ARG A 131 12.77 -11.43 -13.63
N ILE A 132 12.29 -10.18 -13.56
CA ILE A 132 10.87 -9.85 -13.61
C ILE A 132 10.44 -9.67 -15.06
N PRO A 133 9.53 -10.48 -15.59
CA PRO A 133 9.04 -10.31 -16.96
C PRO A 133 8.13 -9.07 -17.09
N ASN A 134 8.00 -8.56 -18.31
CA ASN A 134 7.25 -7.33 -18.59
C ASN A 134 5.81 -7.36 -18.05
N HIS A 135 5.12 -8.49 -18.16
CA HIS A 135 3.74 -8.66 -17.71
C HIS A 135 3.57 -8.65 -16.18
N LYS A 136 4.67 -8.75 -15.40
CA LYS A 136 4.69 -8.61 -13.94
C LYS A 136 5.16 -7.22 -13.49
N CYS A 137 5.18 -6.25 -14.41
CA CYS A 137 5.46 -4.85 -14.14
C CYS A 137 4.23 -4.01 -14.50
N ILE A 138 3.77 -3.15 -13.61
CA ILE A 138 2.62 -2.26 -13.84
C ILE A 138 2.91 -0.87 -13.28
N VAL A 139 2.55 0.15 -14.03
CA VAL A 139 2.61 1.55 -13.56
C VAL A 139 1.33 2.27 -13.93
N ASP A 140 1.03 3.37 -13.21
CA ASP A 140 -0.10 4.23 -13.57
C ASP A 140 0.07 4.73 -15.01
N GLU A 141 -0.92 4.43 -15.87
CA GLU A 141 -0.92 4.82 -17.28
C GLU A 141 -1.51 6.21 -17.49
N ASP A 142 -2.32 6.70 -16.52
CA ASP A 142 -2.99 7.97 -16.62
C ASP A 142 -1.94 9.12 -16.67
N GLY A 143 -1.91 9.85 -17.79
CA GLY A 143 -0.99 10.96 -17.98
C GLY A 143 0.41 10.59 -18.43
N VAL A 144 1.42 10.77 -17.58
CA VAL A 144 2.84 10.64 -17.96
C VAL A 144 3.33 9.19 -17.99
N GLY A 145 2.69 8.33 -17.23
CA GLY A 145 3.04 6.92 -17.12
C GLY A 145 2.89 6.16 -18.44
N GLY A 146 1.97 6.56 -19.35
CA GLY A 146 1.81 5.96 -20.65
C GLY A 146 3.11 5.89 -21.46
N GLY A 147 3.96 6.94 -21.41
CA GLY A 147 5.26 6.91 -22.06
C GLY A 147 6.27 5.93 -21.43
N VAL A 148 6.11 5.57 -20.16
CA VAL A 148 6.91 4.52 -19.51
C VAL A 148 6.39 3.15 -19.89
N VAL A 149 5.06 2.97 -19.91
CA VAL A 149 4.38 1.74 -20.37
C VAL A 149 4.85 1.36 -21.77
N ASP A 150 4.73 2.28 -22.74
CA ASP A 150 5.10 2.05 -24.13
C ASP A 150 6.59 1.72 -24.31
N ASN A 151 7.47 2.48 -23.65
CA ASN A 151 8.93 2.32 -23.84
C ASN A 151 9.51 1.09 -23.13
N CYS A 152 8.89 0.64 -22.04
CA CYS A 152 9.32 -0.54 -21.30
C CYS A 152 8.54 -1.81 -21.67
N ASP A 153 7.49 -1.69 -22.50
CA ASP A 153 6.59 -2.78 -22.89
C ASP A 153 6.01 -3.50 -21.66
N ILE A 154 5.50 -2.71 -20.69
CA ILE A 154 4.94 -3.19 -19.41
C ILE A 154 3.45 -2.90 -19.34
N GLN A 155 2.79 -3.32 -18.25
CA GLN A 155 1.37 -3.10 -18.06
C GLN A 155 1.07 -1.66 -17.65
N GLY A 156 -0.01 -1.11 -18.17
CA GLY A 156 -0.58 0.17 -17.74
C GLY A 156 -1.77 -0.02 -16.80
N PHE A 157 -1.76 0.66 -15.68
CA PHE A 157 -2.90 0.70 -14.77
C PHE A 157 -3.78 1.90 -15.10
N VAL A 158 -4.99 1.62 -15.59
CA VAL A 158 -6.00 2.66 -15.87
C VAL A 158 -7.03 2.66 -14.76
N ASN A 159 -7.02 3.70 -13.92
CA ASN A 159 -7.80 3.79 -12.69
C ASN A 159 -9.31 3.55 -12.91
N ASN A 160 -9.87 4.10 -13.98
CA ASN A 160 -11.29 4.05 -14.30
C ASN A 160 -11.72 2.84 -15.15
N SER A 161 -10.83 1.86 -15.37
CA SER A 161 -11.18 0.64 -16.09
C SER A 161 -12.27 -0.15 -15.36
N THR A 162 -12.96 -1.00 -16.13
CA THR A 162 -13.98 -1.91 -15.60
C THR A 162 -13.35 -2.91 -14.62
N PRO A 163 -13.99 -3.18 -13.47
CA PRO A 163 -13.55 -4.21 -12.55
C PRO A 163 -13.48 -5.59 -13.21
N PHE A 164 -12.53 -6.42 -12.79
CA PHE A 164 -12.42 -7.81 -13.22
C PHE A 164 -13.62 -8.63 -12.76
N ASN A 165 -13.94 -9.67 -13.52
CA ASN A 165 -14.95 -10.69 -13.19
C ASN A 165 -16.36 -10.13 -12.97
N GLY A 166 -16.64 -8.90 -13.37
CA GLY A 166 -17.95 -8.27 -13.17
C GLY A 166 -18.31 -8.01 -11.71
N GLU A 167 -17.32 -7.91 -10.83
CA GLU A 167 -17.52 -7.62 -9.41
C GLU A 167 -18.13 -6.23 -9.19
N ASN A 168 -18.84 -6.07 -8.07
CA ASN A 168 -19.68 -4.87 -7.81
C ASN A 168 -18.88 -3.68 -7.27
N TYR A 169 -17.83 -3.30 -7.97
CA TYR A 169 -17.03 -2.10 -7.69
C TYR A 169 -17.28 -1.02 -8.74
N GLN A 170 -17.06 0.24 -8.39
CA GLN A 170 -17.21 1.37 -9.31
C GLN A 170 -16.24 1.27 -10.48
N ASN A 171 -14.97 0.97 -10.22
CA ASN A 171 -13.89 0.89 -11.18
C ASN A 171 -12.76 -0.02 -10.66
N LEU A 172 -11.75 -0.23 -11.49
CA LEU A 172 -10.60 -1.08 -11.20
C LEU A 172 -9.81 -0.60 -9.95
N GLN A 173 -9.60 0.71 -9.81
CA GLN A 173 -8.93 1.28 -8.64
C GLN A 173 -9.65 0.91 -7.35
N THR A 174 -10.98 0.99 -7.35
CA THR A 174 -11.79 0.59 -6.20
C THR A 174 -11.61 -0.89 -5.87
N GLN A 175 -11.70 -1.77 -6.88
CA GLN A 175 -11.53 -3.20 -6.70
C GLN A 175 -10.16 -3.54 -6.11
N CYS A 176 -9.08 -2.99 -6.69
CA CYS A 176 -7.72 -3.19 -6.19
C CYS A 176 -7.52 -2.63 -4.78
N GLY A 177 -8.14 -1.49 -4.44
CA GLY A 177 -8.07 -0.90 -3.11
C GLY A 177 -8.74 -1.76 -2.04
N TYR A 178 -9.91 -2.35 -2.31
CA TYR A 178 -10.55 -3.30 -1.39
C TYR A 178 -9.71 -4.56 -1.23
N LYS A 179 -9.17 -5.10 -2.31
CA LYS A 179 -8.29 -6.28 -2.28
C LYS A 179 -7.02 -6.03 -1.46
N LEU A 180 -6.40 -4.86 -1.65
CA LEU A 180 -5.25 -4.45 -0.82
C LEU A 180 -5.63 -4.39 0.67
N ALA A 181 -6.80 -3.82 0.99
CA ALA A 181 -7.27 -3.74 2.37
C ALA A 181 -7.46 -5.12 3.00
N ASP A 182 -7.96 -6.11 2.24
CA ASP A 182 -8.08 -7.49 2.70
C ASP A 182 -6.70 -8.08 3.06
N HIS A 183 -5.68 -7.91 2.20
CA HIS A 183 -4.32 -8.38 2.47
C HIS A 183 -3.68 -7.67 3.66
N ILE A 184 -3.87 -6.35 3.82
CA ILE A 184 -3.39 -5.60 4.98
C ILE A 184 -4.02 -6.14 6.27
N ASN A 185 -5.35 -6.29 6.31
CA ASN A 185 -6.05 -6.78 7.48
C ASN A 185 -5.73 -8.25 7.81
N ALA A 186 -5.33 -9.03 6.80
CA ALA A 186 -4.86 -10.41 6.97
C ALA A 186 -3.39 -10.50 7.44
N THR A 187 -2.68 -9.36 7.56
CA THR A 187 -1.25 -9.29 7.92
C THR A 187 -0.35 -9.96 6.86
N GLU A 188 -0.75 -9.91 5.61
CA GLU A 188 -0.06 -10.54 4.48
C GLU A 188 0.93 -9.59 3.80
N VAL A 189 0.76 -8.27 3.98
CA VAL A 189 1.63 -7.24 3.40
C VAL A 189 2.82 -6.95 4.30
N GLY A 190 4.00 -6.74 3.72
CA GLY A 190 5.19 -6.40 4.49
C GLY A 190 6.18 -5.50 3.77
N ILE A 191 6.96 -4.76 4.57
CA ILE A 191 8.13 -3.97 4.14
C ILE A 191 9.24 -4.22 5.16
N ASP A 192 10.47 -4.45 4.69
CA ASP A 192 11.63 -4.47 5.58
C ASP A 192 11.89 -3.05 6.13
N GLU A 193 12.08 -2.91 7.45
CA GLU A 193 12.17 -1.60 8.12
C GLU A 193 13.37 -0.76 7.66
N ASP A 194 14.44 -1.40 7.20
CA ASP A 194 15.66 -0.75 6.71
C ASP A 194 15.50 -0.14 5.30
N LEU A 195 14.43 -0.47 4.58
CA LEU A 195 14.13 0.11 3.27
C LEU A 195 13.47 1.48 3.33
N ILE A 196 13.02 1.91 4.51
CA ILE A 196 12.13 3.05 4.62
C ILE A 196 12.56 4.03 5.72
N SER A 197 12.52 5.31 5.42
CA SER A 197 12.74 6.35 6.43
C SER A 197 11.51 6.49 7.35
N THR A 198 11.73 7.05 8.55
CA THR A 198 10.62 7.36 9.48
C THR A 198 9.59 8.28 8.84
N ALA A 199 10.03 9.26 8.05
CA ALA A 199 9.14 10.19 7.36
C ALA A 199 8.27 9.49 6.30
N ASP A 200 8.85 8.62 5.47
CA ASP A 200 8.10 7.85 4.48
C ASP A 200 7.14 6.86 5.16
N LYS A 201 7.55 6.25 6.28
CA LYS A 201 6.68 5.38 7.10
C LYS A 201 5.42 6.11 7.56
N GLU A 202 5.58 7.33 8.11
CA GLU A 202 4.45 8.16 8.54
C GLU A 202 3.56 8.57 7.37
N GLU A 203 4.15 8.86 6.21
CA GLU A 203 3.42 9.20 5.00
C GLU A 203 2.61 8.01 4.47
N ILE A 204 3.21 6.82 4.38
CA ILE A 204 2.51 5.58 3.99
C ILE A 204 1.34 5.28 4.92
N ILE A 205 1.53 5.37 6.24
CA ILE A 205 0.45 5.14 7.21
C ILE A 205 -0.70 6.12 6.93
N ARG A 206 -0.40 7.42 6.81
CA ARG A 206 -1.39 8.46 6.57
C ARG A 206 -2.16 8.26 5.27
N GLU A 207 -1.49 7.79 4.21
CA GLU A 207 -2.12 7.53 2.92
C GLU A 207 -2.93 6.23 2.90
N LEU A 208 -2.45 5.16 3.53
CA LEU A 208 -3.18 3.89 3.63
C LEU A 208 -4.41 4.00 4.53
N GLU A 209 -4.43 4.90 5.52
CA GLU A 209 -5.62 5.24 6.30
C GLU A 209 -6.73 5.88 5.44
N GLN A 210 -6.39 6.37 4.23
CA GLN A 210 -7.36 6.86 3.26
C GLN A 210 -7.99 5.74 2.40
N LEU A 211 -7.65 4.47 2.61
CA LEU A 211 -8.42 3.35 2.10
C LEU A 211 -9.74 3.28 2.85
N GLN A 212 -10.71 4.04 2.36
CA GLN A 212 -12.01 4.23 2.99
C GLN A 212 -13.12 3.97 1.98
N THR A 213 -14.18 3.30 2.43
CA THR A 213 -15.40 3.22 1.65
C THR A 213 -16.00 4.62 1.49
N TRP A 214 -16.60 4.88 0.34
CA TRP A 214 -17.26 6.16 0.05
C TRP A 214 -18.75 5.96 -0.18
N LYS A 215 -19.52 7.05 -0.14
CA LYS A 215 -20.96 7.05 -0.33
C LYS A 215 -21.34 6.21 -1.56
N ALA A 216 -22.16 5.19 -1.34
CA ALA A 216 -22.74 4.45 -2.45
C ALA A 216 -23.67 5.35 -3.24
N ASP A 217 -23.56 5.32 -4.57
CA ASP A 217 -24.57 5.95 -5.44
C ASP A 217 -25.82 5.08 -5.53
N SER A 218 -26.79 5.57 -6.28
CA SER A 218 -28.05 4.86 -6.55
C SER A 218 -27.86 3.51 -7.28
N ASP A 219 -26.67 3.24 -7.83
CA ASP A 219 -26.31 1.99 -8.51
C ASP A 219 -25.83 0.89 -7.54
N GLY A 220 -25.65 1.20 -6.27
CA GLY A 220 -25.25 0.26 -5.22
C GLY A 220 -23.83 -0.26 -5.33
N LYS A 221 -22.99 0.31 -6.21
CA LYS A 221 -21.59 -0.10 -6.36
C LYS A 221 -20.73 0.35 -5.19
N LEU A 222 -19.79 -0.50 -4.79
CA LEU A 222 -18.77 -0.14 -3.82
C LEU A 222 -17.81 0.90 -4.41
N LYS A 223 -17.42 1.89 -3.59
CA LYS A 223 -16.57 3.00 -3.98
C LYS A 223 -15.48 3.25 -2.95
N LEU A 224 -14.32 3.69 -3.42
CA LEU A 224 -13.29 4.28 -2.58
C LEU A 224 -13.47 5.79 -2.48
N LYS A 225 -12.94 6.36 -1.39
CA LYS A 225 -12.83 7.81 -1.22
C LYS A 225 -12.07 8.42 -2.40
N PRO A 226 -12.65 9.45 -3.06
CA PRO A 226 -12.04 10.09 -4.22
C PRO A 226 -10.69 10.76 -3.91
N LYS A 227 -9.79 10.78 -4.88
CA LYS A 227 -8.44 11.38 -4.75
C LYS A 227 -8.50 12.87 -4.35
N GLU A 228 -9.47 13.61 -4.85
CA GLU A 228 -9.70 15.01 -4.51
C GLU A 228 -10.03 15.20 -3.02
N GLU A 229 -10.90 14.34 -2.48
CA GLU A 229 -11.25 14.36 -1.05
C GLU A 229 -10.06 13.98 -0.18
N ILE A 230 -9.26 13.01 -0.62
CA ILE A 230 -8.03 12.63 0.07
C ILE A 230 -7.05 13.80 0.10
N LYS A 231 -6.83 14.48 -1.05
CA LYS A 231 -5.96 15.66 -1.12
C LYS A 231 -6.41 16.79 -0.19
N MET A 232 -7.72 16.97 -0.02
CA MET A 232 -8.24 17.94 0.95
C MET A 232 -7.95 17.54 2.40
N ASP A 233 -8.02 16.25 2.71
CA ASP A 233 -7.84 15.77 4.08
C ASP A 233 -6.38 15.69 4.51
N ILE A 234 -5.49 15.20 3.65
CA ILE A 234 -4.08 14.97 3.99
C ILE A 234 -3.11 15.99 3.39
N GLY A 235 -3.60 16.85 2.48
CA GLY A 235 -2.83 17.95 1.88
C GLY A 235 -1.86 17.55 0.76
N CYS A 236 -1.84 16.28 0.34
CA CYS A 236 -0.99 15.77 -0.74
C CYS A 236 -1.70 14.69 -1.57
N SER A 237 -1.10 14.32 -2.71
CA SER A 237 -1.53 13.17 -3.50
C SER A 237 -1.23 11.87 -2.75
N PRO A 238 -2.09 10.83 -2.81
CA PRO A 238 -1.84 9.55 -2.15
C PRO A 238 -1.02 8.60 -3.03
N ASP A 239 0.20 9.02 -3.41
CA ASP A 239 1.04 8.33 -4.39
C ASP A 239 1.56 6.97 -3.86
N TRP A 240 1.83 6.86 -2.54
CA TRP A 240 2.13 5.60 -1.89
C TRP A 240 0.94 4.63 -1.96
N ARG A 241 -0.25 5.09 -1.57
CA ARG A 241 -1.46 4.27 -1.63
C ARG A 241 -1.70 3.74 -3.04
N ASP A 242 -1.56 4.61 -4.05
CA ASP A 242 -1.79 4.26 -5.44
C ASP A 242 -0.75 3.23 -5.93
N MET A 243 0.52 3.35 -5.55
CA MET A 243 1.55 2.35 -5.81
C MET A 243 1.25 1.00 -5.14
N PHE A 244 0.76 1.00 -3.87
CA PHE A 244 0.40 -0.22 -3.16
C PHE A 244 -0.79 -0.95 -3.78
N LEU A 245 -1.85 -0.23 -4.15
CA LEU A 245 -3.06 -0.86 -4.68
C LEU A 245 -2.84 -1.54 -6.04
N MET A 246 -1.88 -1.05 -6.84
CA MET A 246 -1.54 -1.67 -8.13
C MET A 246 -1.01 -3.10 -7.95
N ARG A 247 -0.45 -3.46 -6.78
CA ARG A 247 -0.01 -4.84 -6.53
C ARG A 247 -1.19 -5.83 -6.62
N ALA A 248 -2.38 -5.42 -6.16
CA ALA A 248 -3.58 -6.25 -6.19
C ALA A 248 -4.05 -6.59 -7.62
N TRP A 249 -3.66 -5.80 -8.62
CA TRP A 249 -3.98 -6.05 -10.03
C TRP A 249 -3.50 -7.43 -10.48
N PHE A 250 -2.33 -7.86 -10.00
CA PHE A 250 -1.75 -9.14 -10.39
C PHE A 250 -2.52 -10.34 -9.82
N ASP A 251 -3.20 -10.18 -8.70
CA ASP A 251 -4.03 -11.26 -8.13
C ASP A 251 -5.26 -11.60 -9.01
N TYR A 252 -5.69 -10.64 -9.84
CA TYR A 252 -6.77 -10.85 -10.83
C TYR A 252 -6.23 -11.26 -12.20
N ASN A 253 -4.95 -11.06 -12.46
CA ASN A 253 -4.27 -11.32 -13.73
C ASN A 253 -3.11 -12.32 -13.56
N GLU A 254 -3.19 -13.20 -12.58
CA GLU A 254 -2.34 -14.39 -12.60
C GLU A 254 -2.73 -15.20 -13.82
N TYR A 255 -2.01 -14.96 -14.91
CA TYR A 255 -1.91 -15.96 -15.95
C TYR A 255 -1.16 -17.12 -15.32
N ASP A 256 -1.88 -18.17 -14.91
CA ASP A 256 -1.34 -19.50 -14.73
C ASP A 256 -0.78 -19.96 -16.08
N ILE A 257 0.35 -19.40 -16.47
CA ILE A 257 1.18 -20.07 -17.46
C ILE A 257 1.80 -21.23 -16.65
N PRO A 258 1.41 -22.47 -16.91
CA PRO A 258 1.98 -23.60 -16.20
C PRO A 258 3.51 -23.53 -16.27
N ASP A 259 4.20 -23.78 -15.17
CA ASP A 259 5.67 -23.68 -15.05
C ASP A 259 6.42 -24.42 -16.18
N ASP A 260 5.81 -25.48 -16.76
CA ASP A 260 6.34 -26.21 -17.89
C ASP A 260 6.29 -25.42 -19.20
N ILE A 261 5.34 -24.52 -19.37
CA ILE A 261 5.24 -23.62 -20.52
C ILE A 261 6.20 -22.44 -20.38
N GLU A 262 6.34 -21.84 -19.18
CA GLU A 262 7.34 -20.80 -18.92
C GLU A 262 8.76 -21.33 -19.22
N ARG A 263 9.10 -22.53 -18.75
CA ARG A 263 10.39 -23.18 -19.08
C ARG A 263 10.58 -23.44 -20.57
N ARG A 264 9.53 -23.85 -21.29
CA ARG A 264 9.58 -24.09 -22.74
C ARG A 264 9.74 -22.83 -23.56
N LEU A 265 9.20 -21.71 -23.08
CA LEU A 265 9.31 -20.42 -23.73
C LEU A 265 10.59 -19.66 -23.35
N GLY A 266 11.40 -20.21 -22.41
CA GLY A 266 12.63 -19.55 -21.93
C GLY A 266 12.35 -18.26 -21.12
N ILE A 267 11.15 -18.14 -20.55
CA ILE A 267 10.73 -16.97 -19.77
C ILE A 267 11.23 -17.08 -18.31
N THR A 268 11.47 -18.32 -17.84
CA THR A 268 12.19 -18.61 -16.59
C THR A 268 13.55 -19.26 -16.93
N ALA A 269 14.60 -18.69 -16.39
CA ALA A 269 15.96 -19.27 -16.48
C ALA A 269 16.13 -20.37 -15.41
#